data_f4e9c9a69f5c908a8b7e88ddc1e1e3e7
#
_entry.id   f4e9c9a69f5c908a8b7e88ddc1e1e3e7
#
_cell.length_a   1.000
_cell.length_b   1.000
_cell.length_c   1.000
_cell.angle_alpha   90.00
_cell.angle_beta   90.00
_cell.angle_gamma   90.00
#
_symmetry.space_group_name_H-M   'P 1'
#
loop_
_entity.id
_entity.type
_entity.pdbx_description
1 polymer ?
#
loop_
_entity_poly.entity_id
_entity_poly.type
_entity_poly.pdbx_seq_one_letter_code
_entity_poly.pdbx_strand_id
1 'polypeptide(L)'
;MGKIRRLVLDVLKPHDPSIIRLAEELSDLPGVEAVNISIYEMDQRVENAKITLEGDDVNYDEVLKVIVESGATVHSIDEVVAGRMIIEDAETLQDPLV
;
A
#
# COMPACT_ATOMS: atom_id res chain seq x y z
N MET A 1 4.36 -5.90 20.82
CA MET A 1 4.18 -6.36 19.44
C MET A 1 4.94 -5.46 18.49
N GLY A 2 5.40 -6.01 17.39
CA GLY A 2 6.11 -5.23 16.39
C GLY A 2 5.17 -4.28 15.68
N LYS A 3 5.67 -3.10 15.37
CA LYS A 3 4.91 -2.11 14.61
C LYS A 3 5.11 -2.34 13.13
N ILE A 4 4.09 -2.06 12.33
CA ILE A 4 4.19 -2.21 10.89
C ILE A 4 4.92 -1.01 10.32
N ARG A 5 6.00 -1.27 9.59
CA ARG A 5 6.89 -0.25 9.03
C ARG A 5 6.64 -0.04 7.54
N ARG A 6 6.19 -1.08 6.85
CA ARG A 6 5.86 -0.99 5.41
C ARG A 6 4.70 -1.92 5.09
N LEU A 7 3.77 -1.42 4.28
CA LEU A 7 2.72 -2.22 3.65
C LEU A 7 2.80 -1.99 2.15
N VAL A 8 2.67 -3.05 1.38
CA VAL A 8 2.52 -2.95 -0.08
C VAL A 8 1.23 -3.65 -0.44
N LEU A 9 0.32 -2.90 -1.04
CA LEU A 9 -1.02 -3.36 -1.37
C LEU A 9 -1.27 -3.26 -2.87
N ASP A 10 -1.99 -4.24 -3.40
CA ASP A 10 -2.53 -4.17 -4.75
C ASP A 10 -3.99 -3.79 -4.63
N VAL A 11 -4.39 -2.71 -5.29
CA VAL A 11 -5.69 -2.08 -5.09
C VAL A 11 -6.38 -1.85 -6.42
N LEU A 12 -7.66 -2.17 -6.49
CA LEU A 12 -8.52 -1.81 -7.61
C LEU A 12 -9.27 -0.54 -7.23
N LYS A 13 -9.12 0.50 -8.02
CA LYS A 13 -9.62 1.82 -7.69
C LYS A 13 -10.41 2.39 -8.85
N PRO A 14 -11.58 3.01 -8.59
CA PRO A 14 -12.26 3.78 -9.63
C PRO A 14 -11.43 5.02 -9.96
N HIS A 15 -11.71 5.66 -11.08
CA HIS A 15 -10.94 6.84 -11.48
C HIS A 15 -11.09 8.01 -10.51
N ASP A 16 -12.22 8.12 -9.84
CA ASP A 16 -12.47 9.17 -8.88
C ASP A 16 -12.70 8.55 -7.50
N PRO A 17 -12.02 9.00 -6.45
CA PRO A 17 -11.05 10.08 -6.39
C PRO A 17 -9.72 9.72 -7.06
N SER A 18 -8.94 10.75 -7.40
CA SER A 18 -7.64 10.54 -8.04
C SER A 18 -6.62 9.96 -7.07
N ILE A 19 -5.51 9.42 -7.62
CA ILE A 19 -4.44 8.92 -6.77
C ILE A 19 -3.78 10.05 -5.98
N ILE A 20 -3.84 11.28 -6.48
CA ILE A 20 -3.33 12.43 -5.74
C ILE A 20 -4.10 12.58 -4.43
N ARG A 21 -5.42 12.58 -4.52
CA ARG A 21 -6.26 12.73 -3.34
C ARG A 21 -6.10 11.55 -2.38
N LEU A 22 -6.09 10.35 -2.93
CA LEU A 22 -5.94 9.15 -2.11
C LEU A 22 -4.59 9.15 -1.38
N ALA A 23 -3.51 9.54 -2.07
CA ALA A 23 -2.19 9.62 -1.45
C ALA A 23 -2.17 10.64 -0.31
N GLU A 24 -2.82 11.81 -0.52
CA GLU A 24 -2.91 12.82 0.52
C GLU A 24 -3.65 12.30 1.75
N GLU A 25 -4.79 11.66 1.53
CA GLU A 25 -5.58 11.15 2.64
C GLU A 25 -4.84 10.04 3.42
N LEU A 26 -4.19 9.14 2.70
CA LEU A 26 -3.42 8.08 3.35
C LEU A 26 -2.21 8.64 4.12
N SER A 27 -1.55 9.65 3.56
CA SER A 27 -0.38 10.22 4.21
C SER A 27 -0.72 10.99 5.47
N ASP A 28 -1.99 11.39 5.64
CA ASP A 28 -2.43 12.09 6.84
C ASP A 28 -2.72 11.16 8.01
N LEU A 29 -2.74 9.85 7.78
CA LEU A 29 -3.01 8.90 8.86
C LEU A 29 -1.88 8.87 9.88
N PRO A 30 -2.22 8.79 11.18
CA PRO A 30 -1.19 8.66 12.21
C PRO A 30 -0.31 7.45 11.94
N GLY A 31 0.98 7.60 12.14
CA GLY A 31 1.94 6.51 11.97
C GLY A 31 2.42 6.29 10.53
N VAL A 32 1.81 6.96 9.55
CA VAL A 32 2.24 6.90 8.16
C VAL A 32 3.15 8.09 7.89
N GLU A 33 4.35 7.83 7.40
CA GLU A 33 5.33 8.86 7.08
C GLU A 33 5.45 9.13 5.60
N ALA A 34 5.14 8.13 4.77
CA ALA A 34 5.23 8.28 3.32
C ALA A 34 4.28 7.32 2.62
N VAL A 35 3.78 7.75 1.47
CA VAL A 35 2.89 6.95 0.63
C VAL A 35 3.36 7.06 -0.81
N ASN A 36 3.43 5.95 -1.50
CA ASN A 36 3.70 5.90 -2.93
C ASN A 36 2.56 5.15 -3.59
N ILE A 37 1.90 5.76 -4.57
CA ILE A 37 0.87 5.10 -5.35
C ILE A 37 1.29 5.12 -6.81
N SER A 38 1.39 3.94 -7.41
CA SER A 38 1.74 3.80 -8.82
C SER A 38 0.65 3.02 -9.54
N ILE A 39 0.18 3.52 -10.67
CA ILE A 39 -0.80 2.81 -11.48
C ILE A 39 -0.02 1.98 -12.49
N TYR A 40 -0.27 0.68 -12.54
CA TYR A 40 0.40 -0.20 -13.47
C TYR A 40 -0.52 -0.73 -14.57
N GLU A 41 -1.84 -0.56 -14.40
CA GLU A 41 -2.80 -0.94 -15.42
C GLU A 41 -4.05 -0.09 -15.26
N MET A 42 -4.67 0.29 -16.35
CA MET A 42 -5.86 1.13 -16.32
C MET A 42 -6.78 0.76 -17.45
N ASP A 43 -8.08 0.69 -17.19
CA ASP A 43 -9.08 0.54 -18.22
C ASP A 43 -10.12 1.66 -18.10
N GLN A 44 -11.27 1.51 -18.76
CA GLN A 44 -12.27 2.57 -18.79
C GLN A 44 -12.93 2.83 -17.44
N ARG A 45 -12.88 1.88 -16.52
CA ARG A 45 -13.63 1.95 -15.27
C ARG A 45 -12.76 1.94 -14.04
N VAL A 46 -11.67 1.19 -14.06
CA VAL A 46 -10.83 0.99 -12.88
C VAL A 46 -9.37 1.16 -13.18
N GLU A 47 -8.63 1.42 -12.12
CA GLU A 47 -7.17 1.54 -12.13
C GLU A 47 -6.63 0.47 -11.21
N ASN A 48 -5.63 -0.28 -11.67
CA ASN A 48 -4.90 -1.19 -10.82
C ASN A 48 -3.69 -0.45 -10.28
N ALA A 49 -3.68 -0.25 -8.98
CA ALA A 49 -2.65 0.57 -8.33
C ALA A 49 -1.89 -0.24 -7.31
N LYS A 50 -0.59 0.03 -7.25
CA LYS A 50 0.25 -0.47 -6.18
C LYS A 50 0.44 0.66 -5.18
N ILE A 51 0.09 0.41 -3.92
CA ILE A 51 0.23 1.39 -2.85
C ILE A 51 1.26 0.89 -1.87
N THR A 52 2.30 1.69 -1.68
CA THR A 52 3.34 1.42 -0.68
C THR A 52 3.22 2.47 0.41
N LEU A 53 3.08 2.02 1.66
CA LEU A 53 3.01 2.91 2.81
C LEU A 53 4.17 2.58 3.74
N GLU A 54 4.85 3.60 4.23
CA GLU A 54 5.91 3.43 5.22
C GLU A 54 5.71 4.39 6.36
N GLY A 55 6.14 3.97 7.54
CA GLY A 55 6.04 4.79 8.73
C GLY A 55 6.58 4.04 9.93
N ASP A 56 6.41 4.63 11.11
CA ASP A 56 6.87 3.96 12.32
C ASP A 56 5.77 3.10 12.95
N ASP A 57 4.52 3.27 12.54
CA ASP A 57 3.43 2.49 13.11
C ASP A 57 2.21 2.54 12.19
N VAL A 58 2.31 1.91 11.04
CA VAL A 58 1.23 1.91 10.05
C VAL A 58 0.09 1.00 10.54
N ASN A 59 -1.12 1.55 10.63
CA ASN A 59 -2.29 0.82 11.07
C ASN A 59 -3.09 0.37 9.85
N TYR A 60 -3.09 -0.91 9.57
CA TYR A 60 -3.76 -1.45 8.39
C TYR A 60 -5.26 -1.18 8.39
N ASP A 61 -5.92 -1.27 9.55
CA ASP A 61 -7.37 -1.07 9.62
C ASP A 61 -7.75 0.36 9.22
N GLU A 62 -6.95 1.34 9.63
CA GLU A 62 -7.18 2.73 9.24
C GLU A 62 -6.90 2.95 7.76
N VAL A 63 -5.84 2.33 7.24
CA VAL A 63 -5.52 2.37 5.81
C VAL A 63 -6.67 1.76 5.00
N LEU A 64 -7.14 0.59 5.41
CA LEU A 64 -8.23 -0.10 4.74
C LEU A 64 -9.50 0.75 4.72
N LYS A 65 -9.79 1.42 5.83
CA LYS A 65 -10.97 2.27 5.92
C LYS A 65 -10.92 3.41 4.89
N VAL A 66 -9.78 4.08 4.76
CA VAL A 66 -9.63 5.15 3.77
C VAL A 66 -9.82 4.60 2.36
N ILE A 67 -9.19 3.47 2.06
CA ILE A 67 -9.28 2.85 0.74
C ILE A 67 -10.73 2.48 0.41
N VAL A 68 -11.42 1.83 1.33
CA VAL A 68 -12.81 1.40 1.12
C VAL A 68 -13.73 2.62 0.97
N GLU A 69 -13.53 3.65 1.78
CA GLU A 69 -14.34 4.86 1.70
C GLU A 69 -14.12 5.62 0.38
N SER A 70 -12.99 5.41 -0.26
CA SER A 70 -12.72 6.01 -1.57
C SER A 70 -13.36 5.22 -2.71
N GLY A 71 -14.04 4.11 -2.40
CA GLY A 71 -14.66 3.26 -3.41
C GLY A 71 -13.73 2.19 -3.96
N ALA A 72 -12.54 2.07 -3.43
CA ALA A 72 -11.56 1.10 -3.90
C ALA A 72 -11.62 -0.20 -3.10
N THR A 73 -10.97 -1.23 -3.62
CA THR A 73 -10.92 -2.55 -3.00
C THR A 73 -9.47 -3.02 -2.93
N VAL A 74 -9.06 -3.50 -1.77
CA VAL A 74 -7.74 -4.13 -1.65
C VAL A 74 -7.83 -5.52 -2.26
N HIS A 75 -7.07 -5.74 -3.34
CA HIS A 75 -7.05 -7.02 -4.04
C HIS A 75 -6.11 -7.99 -3.33
N SER A 76 -4.95 -7.52 -2.91
CA SER A 76 -3.99 -8.36 -2.18
C SER A 76 -3.06 -7.51 -1.33
N ILE A 77 -2.52 -8.14 -0.30
CA ILE A 77 -1.44 -7.57 0.52
C ILE A 77 -0.18 -8.28 0.05
N ASP A 78 0.73 -7.53 -0.57
CA ASP A 78 1.88 -8.11 -1.25
C ASP A 78 3.16 -8.11 -0.42
N GLU A 79 3.28 -7.19 0.53
CA GLU A 79 4.43 -7.16 1.41
C GLU A 79 4.06 -6.50 2.73
N VAL A 80 4.57 -7.05 3.82
CA VAL A 80 4.46 -6.45 5.15
C VAL A 80 5.83 -6.50 5.79
N VAL A 81 6.29 -5.35 6.28
CA VAL A 81 7.50 -5.28 7.09
C VAL A 81 7.10 -4.80 8.47
N ALA A 82 7.46 -5.57 9.48
CA ALA A 82 7.13 -5.22 10.87
C ALA A 82 8.39 -5.29 11.72
N GLY A 83 8.43 -4.49 12.78
CA GLY A 83 9.55 -4.48 13.70
C GLY A 83 10.10 -3.08 13.90
N ARG A 84 11.34 -3.01 14.40
CA ARG A 84 11.96 -1.72 14.69
C ARG A 84 12.65 -1.10 13.49
N MET A 85 12.87 -1.87 12.44
CA MET A 85 13.53 -1.38 11.23
C MET A 85 12.93 -2.05 10.01
N ILE A 86 13.18 -1.50 8.85
CA ILE A 86 12.76 -2.07 7.59
C ILE A 86 13.85 -2.98 7.07
N ILE A 87 13.46 -4.18 6.65
CA ILE A 87 14.40 -5.12 6.03
C ILE A 87 13.79 -5.58 4.71
N GLU A 88 14.62 -5.66 3.71
CA GLU A 88 14.19 -6.04 2.38
C GLU A 88 14.09 -7.55 2.24
N ASP A 89 13.28 -7.99 1.29
CA ASP A 89 13.14 -9.40 0.96
C ASP A 89 14.49 -9.93 0.50
N ALA A 90 14.89 -11.07 1.05
CA ALA A 90 16.20 -11.63 0.74
C ALA A 90 16.13 -12.53 -0.49
N GLU A 91 17.15 -12.43 -1.34
CA GLU A 91 17.30 -13.36 -2.45
C GLU A 91 17.90 -14.66 -1.93
N THR A 92 17.52 -15.77 -2.53
CA THR A 92 18.08 -17.06 -2.21
C THR A 92 18.54 -17.75 -3.48
N LEU A 93 19.41 -18.75 -3.32
CA LEU A 93 19.91 -19.50 -4.47
C LEU A 93 18.85 -20.37 -5.11
N GLN A 94 17.74 -20.60 -4.42
CA GLN A 94 16.66 -21.39 -4.95
C GLN A 94 15.61 -20.55 -5.65
N ASP A 95 15.77 -19.24 -5.67
CA ASP A 95 14.79 -18.39 -6.32
C ASP A 95 14.72 -18.71 -7.79
N PRO A 96 13.53 -18.94 -8.32
CA PRO A 96 13.39 -19.38 -9.70
C PRO A 96 13.47 -18.27 -10.69
N LEU A 97 14.22 -17.31 -10.38
CA LEU A 97 14.44 -16.27 -11.28
C LEU A 97 15.16 -16.72 -12.44
N VAL A 98 15.69 -17.73 -12.21
CA VAL A 98 16.55 -18.28 -13.17
C VAL A 98 15.81 -18.93 -14.24
#